data_7ce2ba01c36d0861edc46f9d63c4ed73
#
_entry.id   7ce2ba01c36d0861edc46f9d63c4ed73
#
_cell.length_a   1.000
_cell.length_b   1.000
_cell.length_c   1.000
_cell.angle_alpha   90.00
_cell.angle_beta   90.00
_cell.angle_gamma   90.00
#
_symmetry.space_group_name_H-M   'P 1'
#
loop_
_entity.id
_entity.type
_entity.pdbx_description
1 polymer ?
#
loop_
_entity_poly.entity_id
_entity_poly.type
_entity_poly.pdbx_seq_one_letter_code
_entity_poly.pdbx_strand_id
1 'polypeptide(L)' 'ADIFIALPGGIGTLDEIFTVAASHTIGYHHKKVILYNMKGFWNSTIALLDDMQEHGFVRGKWSDFIAIANDFESLINYID' A
#
# COMPACT_ATOMS: atom_id res chain seq x y z
N ALA A 1 -11.53 -10.90 -5.58
CA ALA A 1 -10.71 -9.72 -5.38
C ALA A 1 -9.40 -10.11 -4.70
N ASP A 2 -8.33 -9.61 -5.20
CA ASP A 2 -7.02 -9.95 -4.67
C ASP A 2 -6.54 -8.89 -3.69
N ILE A 3 -6.18 -9.34 -2.52
CA ILE A 3 -5.66 -8.47 -1.48
C ILE A 3 -4.25 -8.93 -1.14
N PHE A 4 -3.31 -8.00 -1.18
CA PHE A 4 -1.94 -8.27 -0.77
C PHE A 4 -1.69 -7.60 0.57
N ILE A 5 -1.28 -8.37 1.56
CA ILE A 5 -1.00 -7.84 2.89
C ILE A 5 0.51 -7.73 3.04
N ALA A 6 1.00 -6.51 3.20
CA ALA A 6 2.41 -6.25 3.35
C ALA A 6 2.79 -6.23 4.82
N LEU A 7 3.39 -7.31 5.29
CA LEU A 7 3.98 -7.37 6.63
C LEU A 7 5.34 -6.67 6.63
N PRO A 8 5.85 -6.27 7.79
CA PRO A 8 7.21 -5.71 7.85
C PRO A 8 8.20 -6.61 7.14
N GLY A 9 8.97 -6.06 6.22
CA GLY A 9 9.88 -6.84 5.41
C GLY A 9 10.89 -5.98 4.69
N GLY A 10 11.63 -6.60 3.80
CA GLY A 10 12.73 -5.95 3.10
C GLY A 10 12.37 -5.51 1.68
N ILE A 11 13.40 -5.44 0.84
CA ILE A 11 13.28 -4.94 -0.52
C ILE A 11 12.30 -5.76 -1.36
N GLY A 12 12.25 -7.08 -1.16
CA GLY A 12 11.32 -7.92 -1.89
C GLY A 12 9.87 -7.56 -1.63
N THR A 13 9.55 -7.21 -0.38
CA THR A 13 8.19 -6.77 -0.03
C THR A 13 7.88 -5.43 -0.68
N LEU A 14 8.84 -4.51 -0.71
CA LEU A 14 8.68 -3.23 -1.39
C LEU A 14 8.45 -3.42 -2.88
N ASP A 15 9.15 -4.35 -3.49
CA ASP A 15 8.97 -4.65 -4.90
C ASP A 15 7.53 -5.08 -5.19
N GLU A 16 6.96 -5.94 -4.35
CA GLU A 16 5.58 -6.37 -4.54
C GLU A 16 4.58 -5.24 -4.34
N ILE A 17 4.80 -4.39 -3.33
CA ILE A 17 3.94 -3.23 -3.08
C ILE A 17 3.92 -2.31 -4.28
N PHE A 18 5.09 -1.95 -4.79
CA PHE A 18 5.18 -1.00 -5.89
C PHE A 18 4.77 -1.60 -7.22
N THR A 19 4.94 -2.91 -7.40
CA THR A 19 4.42 -3.59 -8.58
C THR A 19 2.89 -3.50 -8.63
N VAL A 20 2.22 -3.75 -7.52
CA VAL A 20 0.77 -3.63 -7.45
C VAL A 20 0.34 -2.17 -7.65
N ALA A 21 1.04 -1.24 -7.01
CA ALA A 21 0.75 0.19 -7.14
C ALA A 21 0.89 0.66 -8.57
N ALA A 22 1.96 0.26 -9.25
CA ALA A 22 2.18 0.62 -10.64
C ALA A 22 1.09 0.06 -11.55
N SER A 23 0.70 -1.19 -11.33
CA SER A 23 -0.37 -1.83 -12.11
C SER A 23 -1.70 -1.09 -11.92
N HIS A 24 -1.99 -0.67 -10.72
CA HIS A 24 -3.22 0.07 -10.42
C HIS A 24 -3.20 1.44 -11.11
N THR A 25 -2.04 2.09 -11.10
CA THR A 25 -1.88 3.41 -11.72
C THR A 25 -2.19 3.37 -13.21
N ILE A 26 -1.82 2.31 -13.91
CA ILE A 26 -2.12 2.19 -15.34
C ILE A 26 -3.49 1.54 -15.59
N GLY A 27 -4.26 1.27 -14.53
CA GLY A 27 -5.60 0.71 -14.65
C GLY A 27 -5.65 -0.75 -15.04
N TYR A 28 -4.55 -1.47 -14.87
CA TYR A 28 -4.42 -2.83 -15.36
C TYR A 28 -5.23 -3.84 -14.56
N HIS A 29 -5.29 -3.70 -13.25
CA HIS A 29 -6.11 -4.57 -12.41
C HIS A 29 -6.45 -3.86 -11.09
N HIS A 30 -7.28 -4.50 -10.29
CA HIS A 30 -7.84 -3.89 -9.09
C HIS A 30 -7.38 -4.56 -7.79
N LYS A 31 -6.12 -4.97 -7.74
CA LYS A 31 -5.57 -5.48 -6.50
C LYS A 31 -5.42 -4.37 -5.48
N LYS A 32 -5.66 -4.72 -4.22
CA LYS A 32 -5.52 -3.78 -3.12
C LYS A 32 -4.38 -4.22 -2.22
N VAL A 33 -3.59 -3.27 -1.77
CA VAL A 33 -2.51 -3.51 -0.82
C VAL A 33 -2.94 -3.02 0.55
N ILE A 34 -2.70 -3.83 1.57
CA ILE A 34 -2.87 -3.40 2.96
C ILE A 34 -1.50 -3.42 3.60
N LEU A 35 -1.02 -2.24 4.00
CA LEU A 35 0.23 -2.14 4.75
C LEU A 35 -0.06 -2.40 6.22
N TYR A 36 0.43 -3.53 6.74
CA TYR A 36 0.31 -3.79 8.15
C TYR A 36 1.40 -3.02 8.89
N ASN A 37 1.03 -1.85 9.37
CA ASN A 37 1.98 -0.86 9.88
C ASN A 37 2.32 -1.09 11.34
N MET A 38 2.84 -2.28 11.63
CA MET A 38 3.23 -2.65 12.98
C MET A 38 4.33 -1.74 13.48
N LYS A 39 4.08 -1.06 14.61
CA LYS A 39 5.04 -0.14 15.23
C LYS A 39 5.56 0.93 14.27
N GLY A 40 4.76 1.32 13.30
CA GLY A 40 5.14 2.36 12.36
C GLY A 40 6.19 1.93 11.33
N PHE A 41 6.33 0.64 11.08
CA PHE A 41 7.34 0.13 10.16
C PHE A 41 7.25 0.77 8.77
N TRP A 42 6.04 1.01 8.28
CA TRP A 42 5.82 1.54 6.95
C TRP A 42 5.73 3.06 6.88
N ASN A 43 5.99 3.77 7.99
CA ASN A 43 5.84 5.23 8.02
C ASN A 43 6.67 5.93 6.95
N SER A 44 7.91 5.50 6.73
CA SER A 44 8.77 6.11 5.70
C SER A 44 8.24 5.83 4.29
N THR A 45 7.68 4.65 4.06
CA THR A 45 7.08 4.29 2.78
C THR A 45 5.84 5.14 2.52
N ILE A 46 5.03 5.36 3.54
CA ILE A 46 3.85 6.22 3.45
C ILE A 46 4.26 7.65 3.11
N ALA A 47 5.32 8.15 3.76
CA ALA A 47 5.84 9.48 3.48
C ALA A 47 6.31 9.59 2.02
N LEU A 48 6.96 8.56 1.50
CA LEU A 48 7.37 8.52 0.10
C LEU A 48 6.17 8.56 -0.84
N LEU A 49 5.12 7.81 -0.54
CA LEU A 49 3.90 7.81 -1.35
C LEU A 49 3.25 9.18 -1.35
N ASP A 50 3.21 9.84 -0.20
CA ASP A 50 2.66 11.19 -0.09
C ASP A 50 3.48 12.18 -0.93
N ASP A 51 4.81 12.08 -0.87
CA ASP A 51 5.67 12.95 -1.65
C ASP A 51 5.47 12.76 -3.14
N MET A 52 5.38 11.52 -3.59
CA MET A 52 5.16 11.23 -5.01
C MET A 52 3.80 11.76 -5.47
N GLN A 53 2.79 11.62 -4.64
CA GLN A 53 1.45 12.10 -4.97
C GLN A 53 1.44 13.64 -5.06
N GLU A 54 2.09 14.30 -4.12
CA GLU A 54 2.17 15.75 -4.11
C GLU A 54 2.86 16.30 -5.34
N HIS A 55 3.87 15.60 -5.86
CA HIS A 55 4.61 16.00 -7.06
C HIS A 55 3.97 15.50 -8.36
N GLY A 56 2.80 14.90 -8.29
CA GLY A 56 2.07 14.47 -9.47
C GLY A 56 2.55 13.16 -10.07
N PHE A 57 3.31 12.37 -9.33
CA PHE A 57 3.82 11.08 -9.82
C PHE A 57 2.89 9.90 -9.53
N VAL A 58 1.80 10.13 -8.81
CA VAL A 58 0.79 9.13 -8.56
C VAL A 58 -0.51 9.59 -9.21
N ARG A 59 -1.10 8.72 -10.01
CA ARG A 59 -2.36 9.02 -10.67
C ARG A 59 -3.49 8.88 -9.64
N GLY A 60 -4.15 9.98 -9.32
CA GLY A 60 -5.17 10.00 -8.28
C GLY A 60 -4.54 10.00 -6.89
N LYS A 61 -5.15 9.27 -5.98
CA LYS A 61 -4.67 9.17 -4.60
C LYS A 61 -4.15 7.76 -4.34
N TRP A 62 -2.95 7.66 -3.74
CA TRP A 62 -2.43 6.34 -3.41
C TRP A 62 -3.36 5.59 -2.42
N SER A 63 -4.10 6.31 -1.59
CA SER A 63 -5.04 5.71 -0.65
C SER A 63 -6.21 5.00 -1.32
N ASP A 64 -6.40 5.19 -2.62
CA ASP A 64 -7.45 4.49 -3.36
C ASP A 64 -7.12 3.00 -3.53
N PHE A 65 -5.85 2.64 -3.50
CA PHE A 65 -5.44 1.24 -3.69
C PHE A 65 -4.52 0.72 -2.58
N ILE A 66 -4.11 1.55 -1.64
CA ILE A 66 -3.29 1.14 -0.50
C ILE A 66 -4.01 1.55 0.78
N ALA A 67 -4.29 0.58 1.64
CA ALA A 67 -4.86 0.82 2.96
C ALA A 67 -3.80 0.60 4.02
N ILE A 68 -3.99 1.19 5.19
CA ILE A 68 -3.05 1.07 6.29
C ILE A 68 -3.79 0.47 7.48
N ALA A 69 -3.27 -0.63 8.00
CA ALA A 69 -3.79 -1.25 9.22
C ALA A 69 -2.72 -1.15 10.30
N ASN A 70 -3.05 -0.45 11.38
CA ASN A 70 -2.08 -0.21 12.47
C ASN A 70 -2.06 -1.33 13.51
N ASP A 71 -3.06 -2.18 13.50
CA ASP A 71 -3.14 -3.31 14.41
C ASP A 71 -3.89 -4.46 13.75
N PHE A 72 -3.92 -5.59 14.44
CA PHE A 72 -4.53 -6.80 13.90
C PHE A 72 -6.05 -6.63 13.67
N GLU A 73 -6.71 -5.92 14.57
CA GLU A 73 -8.16 -5.70 14.45
C GLU A 73 -8.49 -4.89 13.21
N SER A 74 -7.73 -3.84 12.93
CA SER A 74 -7.90 -3.04 11.72
C SER A 74 -7.66 -3.88 10.47
N LEU A 75 -6.65 -4.74 10.51
CA LEU A 75 -6.34 -5.63 9.39
C LEU A 75 -7.52 -6.56 9.09
N ILE A 76 -8.09 -7.16 10.12
CA ILE A 76 -9.23 -8.06 9.96
C ILE A 76 -10.43 -7.31 9.37
N ASN A 77 -10.67 -6.09 9.82
CA ASN A 77 -11.77 -5.28 9.31
C ASN A 77 -11.63 -5.00 7.81
N TYR A 78 -10.42 -4.86 7.30
CA TYR A 78 -10.21 -4.65 5.86
C TYR A 78 -10.45 -5.93 5.06
N ILE A 79 -10.21 -7.09 5.65
CA ILE A 79 -10.36 -8.37 4.96
C ILE A 79 -11.82 -8.82 4.92
N ASP A 80 -12.56 -8.57 5.99
CA ASP A 80 -13.98 -8.92 6.06
C ASP A 80 -14.85 -7.97 5.20
#